data_7e5d32547feabdbdb67bd3da4e07a97c
#
_entry.id   7e5d32547feabdbdb67bd3da4e07a97c
#
_cell.length_a   1.000
_cell.length_b   1.000
_cell.length_c   1.000
_cell.angle_alpha   90.00
_cell.angle_beta   90.00
_cell.angle_gamma   90.00
#
_symmetry.space_group_name_H-M   'P 1'
#
loop_
_entity.id
_entity.type
_entity.pdbx_description
1 polymer ?
#
loop_
_entity_poly.entity_id
_entity_poly.type
_entity_poly.pdbx_seq_one_letter_code
_entity_poly.pdbx_strand_id
1 'polypeptide(L)'
;MNRKVLLIEPNYKNKYPPMGLMKLATYYRMVGDDVRFYKGDMNSLAVDLICEDLIKYLSIVYPDVFWKDYYPALFEFIRLGKYSILDNDDIFKNEEVLDALKEYRKKYKEKEYFANPRFDKVGITTLFTFYWDITIDTINFAKKLCKSEEDVMVGGIMSSLLPDEVYNATGIKPFVGLLNTPGDIDSDNELIIDELPLDYSILEEIDYVYPANNAYFAYMTRGCVNKCRFCAVPKLEPHYCDYINLKNRIEFTDKRFGARKDLLLLDNNVLASKCYDQIIDEIKECGFGVGATYSLPDEYEVTINNLKDSYNDRAYIRKAISIYKEIMDRLKDDSEKTDLYLKLEKAHCLYHYTASKEDILALDEYVRPLYKKTHKPSKRKRIVDFNQGIDSRLITKSNMDKLAEVNIYPLRIAFDHWALKDVYEKSIRTAVDSGIKSLSNYLLYNFEDKPEELYHRLKMNVDLCEELGASIYSFPMKYHPINDKEFFMNRDYIGKHWNRKFIRAVQAVLNSTKGKIGRGVDFFEEAFGRDVDEFMKILWMPETFIIYRRVYDADLRSRLARKYTTVTKHDCNLANEWWKKFTALTEEQLKKAKDIISKNKFNDGDYSCDDIQILDVLYYYTITRDDVEN
;
A
#
# COMPACT_ATOMS: atom_id res chain seq x y z
N MET A 1 17.67 15.32 28.50
CA MET A 1 16.39 14.55 28.40
C MET A 1 16.26 14.09 26.95
N ASN A 2 15.93 12.83 26.72
CA ASN A 2 15.68 12.33 25.37
C ASN A 2 14.43 13.02 24.80
N ARG A 3 14.49 13.49 23.56
CA ARG A 3 13.34 14.10 22.89
C ARG A 3 12.24 13.04 22.66
N LYS A 4 10.98 13.47 22.76
CA LYS A 4 9.83 12.64 22.39
C LYS A 4 9.48 12.92 20.94
N VAL A 5 9.61 11.91 20.09
CA VAL A 5 9.38 12.01 18.64
C VAL A 5 8.14 11.21 18.25
N LEU A 6 7.22 11.82 17.53
CA LEU A 6 6.06 11.17 16.95
C LEU A 6 6.21 11.09 15.43
N LEU A 7 6.23 9.88 14.90
CA LEU A 7 6.23 9.62 13.45
C LEU A 7 4.85 9.16 13.02
N ILE A 8 4.27 9.81 12.01
CA ILE A 8 2.89 9.56 11.58
C ILE A 8 2.84 9.22 10.09
N GLU A 9 2.22 8.10 9.77
CA GLU A 9 1.68 7.86 8.44
C GLU A 9 0.17 8.09 8.47
N PRO A 10 -0.39 9.00 7.63
CA PRO A 10 -1.84 9.16 7.51
C PRO A 10 -2.50 7.82 7.20
N ASN A 11 -3.77 7.64 7.57
CA ASN A 11 -4.45 6.34 7.51
C ASN A 11 -4.71 5.84 6.07
N TYR A 12 -3.64 5.70 5.29
CA TYR A 12 -3.67 5.16 3.93
C TYR A 12 -3.89 3.66 3.92
N LYS A 13 -4.57 3.16 2.88
CA LYS A 13 -4.58 1.74 2.53
C LYS A 13 -3.49 1.47 1.49
N ASN A 14 -2.26 1.28 1.93
CA ASN A 14 -1.09 1.09 1.09
C ASN A 14 -0.43 -0.28 1.28
N LYS A 15 0.28 -0.73 0.25
CA LYS A 15 0.93 -2.06 0.21
C LYS A 15 2.27 -2.08 0.94
N TYR A 16 3.03 -1.00 0.83
CA TYR A 16 4.40 -0.91 1.31
C TYR A 16 4.49 -0.05 2.57
N PRO A 17 5.37 -0.40 3.52
CA PRO A 17 5.60 0.40 4.71
C PRO A 17 6.27 1.75 4.38
N PRO A 18 6.20 2.74 5.28
CA PRO A 18 6.70 4.09 5.07
C PRO A 18 8.22 4.15 5.30
N MET A 19 9.02 3.76 4.30
CA MET A 19 10.48 3.66 4.41
C MET A 19 11.17 4.94 4.90
N GLY A 20 10.68 6.12 4.50
CA GLY A 20 11.20 7.39 5.01
C GLY A 20 11.06 7.51 6.52
N LEU A 21 9.90 7.15 7.08
CA LEU A 21 9.70 7.12 8.54
C LEU A 21 10.51 6.01 9.22
N MET A 22 10.69 4.87 8.56
CA MET A 22 11.55 3.79 9.10
C MET A 22 13.00 4.24 9.20
N LYS A 23 13.54 5.03 8.26
CA LYS A 23 14.87 5.63 8.34
C LYS A 23 14.95 6.71 9.43
N LEU A 24 13.93 7.56 9.52
CA LEU A 24 13.84 8.55 10.59
C LEU A 24 13.78 7.90 11.98
N ALA A 25 13.06 6.79 12.12
CA ALA A 25 13.03 6.04 13.37
C ALA A 25 14.42 5.51 13.74
N THR A 26 15.17 4.97 12.79
CA THR A 26 16.56 4.57 13.00
C THR A 26 17.41 5.76 13.46
N TYR A 27 17.31 6.90 12.76
CA TYR A 27 18.02 8.13 13.09
C TYR A 27 17.76 8.59 14.54
N TYR A 28 16.49 8.80 14.88
CA TYR A 28 16.11 9.31 16.19
C TYR A 28 16.49 8.34 17.33
N ARG A 29 16.40 7.02 17.11
CA ARG A 29 16.87 6.04 18.10
C ARG A 29 18.38 6.04 18.25
N MET A 30 19.14 6.24 17.17
CA MET A 30 20.61 6.35 17.23
C MET A 30 21.07 7.57 18.04
N VAL A 31 20.35 8.68 17.97
CA VAL A 31 20.65 9.87 18.79
C VAL A 31 20.01 9.82 20.18
N GLY A 32 19.34 8.71 20.54
CA GLY A 32 18.82 8.42 21.87
C GLY A 32 17.42 8.96 22.17
N ASP A 33 16.66 9.35 21.17
CA ASP A 33 15.29 9.87 21.32
C ASP A 33 14.26 8.75 21.56
N ASP A 34 13.15 9.08 22.25
CA ASP A 34 11.99 8.22 22.42
C ASP A 34 11.06 8.37 21.21
N VAL A 35 11.06 7.35 20.35
CA VAL A 35 10.31 7.36 19.09
C VAL A 35 9.01 6.56 19.22
N ARG A 36 7.89 7.17 18.87
CA ARG A 36 6.58 6.53 18.71
C ARG A 36 6.12 6.63 17.26
N PHE A 37 5.72 5.51 16.69
CA PHE A 37 5.07 5.49 15.37
C PHE A 37 3.57 5.33 15.50
N TYR A 38 2.83 6.04 14.65
CA TYR A 38 1.37 5.97 14.62
C TYR A 38 0.81 5.94 13.20
N LYS A 39 -0.19 5.09 13.00
CA LYS A 39 -1.03 5.05 11.79
C LYS A 39 -2.44 4.67 12.20
N GLY A 40 -3.40 5.58 11.98
CA GLY A 40 -4.80 5.37 12.39
C GLY A 40 -5.59 6.66 12.43
N ASP A 41 -6.71 6.62 13.14
CA ASP A 41 -7.53 7.81 13.41
C ASP A 41 -6.85 8.71 14.44
N MET A 42 -6.62 9.98 14.09
CA MET A 42 -5.92 10.94 14.96
C MET A 42 -6.67 11.25 16.27
N ASN A 43 -8.00 11.15 16.27
CA ASN A 43 -8.78 11.30 17.50
C ASN A 43 -8.53 10.11 18.44
N SER A 44 -8.37 8.91 17.91
CA SER A 44 -8.00 7.73 18.70
C SER A 44 -6.61 7.87 19.34
N LEU A 45 -5.64 8.46 18.62
CA LEU A 45 -4.34 8.80 19.22
C LEU A 45 -4.50 9.77 20.39
N ALA A 46 -5.32 10.83 20.24
CA ALA A 46 -5.55 11.79 21.31
C ALA A 46 -6.20 11.14 22.54
N VAL A 47 -7.18 10.24 22.34
CA VAL A 47 -7.80 9.48 23.44
C VAL A 47 -6.77 8.58 24.13
N ASP A 48 -5.92 7.89 23.37
CA ASP A 48 -4.87 7.04 23.90
C ASP A 48 -3.89 7.82 24.80
N LEU A 49 -3.43 8.99 24.31
CA LEU A 49 -2.56 9.89 25.10
C LEU A 49 -3.23 10.37 26.39
N ILE A 50 -4.53 10.66 26.36
CA ILE A 50 -5.30 11.08 27.54
C ILE A 50 -5.46 9.91 28.50
N CYS A 51 -5.73 8.70 28.00
CA CYS A 51 -5.83 7.50 28.83
C CYS A 51 -4.51 7.17 29.55
N GLU A 52 -3.36 7.36 28.87
CA GLU A 52 -2.04 7.22 29.51
C GLU A 52 -1.89 8.17 30.72
N ASP A 53 -2.32 9.43 30.58
CA ASP A 53 -2.26 10.40 31.68
C ASP A 53 -3.24 10.07 32.80
N LEU A 54 -4.48 9.67 32.45
CA LEU A 54 -5.49 9.26 33.40
C LEU A 54 -5.05 8.04 34.22
N ILE A 55 -4.54 7.00 33.54
CA ILE A 55 -4.02 5.79 34.21
C ILE A 55 -2.87 6.15 35.13
N LYS A 56 -1.95 7.02 34.68
CA LYS A 56 -0.84 7.47 35.53
C LYS A 56 -1.34 8.22 36.76
N TYR A 57 -2.32 9.10 36.62
CA TYR A 57 -2.95 9.83 37.72
C TYR A 57 -3.63 8.86 38.71
N LEU A 58 -4.49 7.97 38.21
CA LEU A 58 -5.22 7.01 39.03
C LEU A 58 -4.28 6.04 39.75
N SER A 59 -3.18 5.63 39.13
CA SER A 59 -2.18 4.75 39.76
C SER A 59 -1.42 5.44 40.91
N ILE A 60 -1.36 6.75 40.93
CA ILE A 60 -0.77 7.50 42.04
C ILE A 60 -1.78 7.64 43.19
N VAL A 61 -3.06 7.89 42.87
CA VAL A 61 -4.12 8.12 43.86
C VAL A 61 -4.59 6.81 44.45
N TYR A 62 -4.66 5.75 43.65
CA TYR A 62 -5.14 4.41 44.04
C TYR A 62 -4.11 3.36 43.65
N PRO A 63 -2.99 3.23 44.40
CA PRO A 63 -1.86 2.36 44.02
C PRO A 63 -2.17 0.87 44.13
N ASP A 64 -3.21 0.47 44.87
CA ASP A 64 -3.64 -0.92 45.02
C ASP A 64 -4.44 -1.43 43.84
N VAL A 65 -4.78 -0.56 42.87
CA VAL A 65 -5.56 -0.91 41.68
C VAL A 65 -4.66 -0.94 40.45
N PHE A 66 -4.72 -2.04 39.71
CA PHE A 66 -3.99 -2.15 38.45
C PHE A 66 -4.79 -1.52 37.31
N TRP A 67 -4.75 -0.19 37.21
CA TRP A 67 -5.59 0.61 36.29
C TRP A 67 -5.43 0.29 34.81
N LYS A 68 -4.33 -0.36 34.40
CA LYS A 68 -4.14 -0.79 33.01
C LYS A 68 -5.18 -1.85 32.59
N ASP A 69 -5.71 -2.67 33.48
CA ASP A 69 -6.77 -3.64 33.15
C ASP A 69 -8.05 -2.95 32.66
N TYR A 70 -8.28 -1.73 33.10
CA TYR A 70 -9.44 -0.91 32.74
C TYR A 70 -9.26 -0.09 31.47
N TYR A 71 -8.08 -0.16 30.81
CA TYR A 71 -7.78 0.66 29.63
C TYR A 71 -8.90 0.64 28.56
N PRO A 72 -9.50 -0.49 28.15
CA PRO A 72 -10.57 -0.48 27.16
C PRO A 72 -11.80 0.33 27.60
N ALA A 73 -12.22 0.19 28.84
CA ALA A 73 -13.36 0.92 29.40
C ALA A 73 -13.07 2.44 29.49
N LEU A 74 -11.87 2.80 29.95
CA LEU A 74 -11.40 4.18 30.02
C LEU A 74 -11.34 4.81 28.63
N PHE A 75 -10.77 4.12 27.66
CA PHE A 75 -10.67 4.58 26.27
C PHE A 75 -12.05 4.85 25.65
N GLU A 76 -12.97 3.90 25.77
CA GLU A 76 -14.32 4.03 25.24
C GLU A 76 -15.12 5.12 25.99
N PHE A 77 -14.96 5.25 27.30
CA PHE A 77 -15.60 6.32 28.06
C PHE A 77 -15.09 7.70 27.66
N ILE A 78 -13.78 7.89 27.57
CA ILE A 78 -13.19 9.18 27.13
C ILE A 78 -13.70 9.52 25.73
N ARG A 79 -13.73 8.54 24.82
CA ARG A 79 -14.17 8.73 23.44
C ARG A 79 -15.67 9.02 23.32
N LEU A 80 -16.53 8.16 23.90
CA LEU A 80 -17.99 8.17 23.68
C LEU A 80 -18.76 8.88 24.79
N GLY A 81 -18.32 8.77 26.05
CA GLY A 81 -18.98 9.31 27.24
C GLY A 81 -20.24 8.59 27.65
N LYS A 82 -20.33 7.33 27.33
CA LYS A 82 -21.45 6.48 27.74
C LYS A 82 -21.14 5.87 29.09
N TYR A 83 -21.93 6.19 30.12
CA TYR A 83 -21.76 5.65 31.49
C TYR A 83 -21.97 4.15 31.54
N SER A 84 -22.84 3.57 30.71
CA SER A 84 -23.07 2.13 30.64
C SER A 84 -21.81 1.30 30.38
N ILE A 85 -20.72 1.91 29.87
CA ILE A 85 -19.42 1.26 29.69
C ILE A 85 -18.75 0.98 31.05
N LEU A 86 -19.05 1.80 32.05
CA LEU A 86 -18.49 1.74 33.40
C LEU A 86 -19.32 0.87 34.38
N ASP A 87 -20.54 0.45 33.99
CA ASP A 87 -21.46 -0.25 34.88
C ASP A 87 -21.00 -1.66 35.28
N ASN A 88 -20.01 -2.21 34.61
CA ASN A 88 -19.53 -3.58 34.78
C ASN A 88 -18.59 -3.77 35.97
N ASP A 89 -18.15 -2.68 36.62
CA ASP A 89 -17.21 -2.79 37.74
C ASP A 89 -17.51 -1.75 38.83
N ASP A 90 -17.52 -2.21 40.09
CA ASP A 90 -17.85 -1.37 41.26
C ASP A 90 -16.84 -0.24 41.52
N ILE A 91 -15.61 -0.35 40.98
CA ILE A 91 -14.58 0.70 41.12
C ILE A 91 -15.03 2.04 40.52
N PHE A 92 -15.83 2.01 39.46
CA PHE A 92 -16.37 3.19 38.80
C PHE A 92 -17.57 3.82 39.55
N LYS A 93 -18.05 3.18 40.64
CA LYS A 93 -19.05 3.75 41.55
C LYS A 93 -18.43 4.70 42.57
N ASN A 94 -17.09 4.73 42.69
CA ASN A 94 -16.38 5.70 43.49
C ASN A 94 -16.50 7.10 42.86
N GLU A 95 -17.07 8.04 43.63
CA GLU A 95 -17.32 9.41 43.14
C GLU A 95 -16.03 10.14 42.68
N GLU A 96 -14.92 9.98 43.41
CA GLU A 96 -13.63 10.61 43.06
C GLU A 96 -13.06 10.03 41.76
N VAL A 97 -13.17 8.72 41.52
CA VAL A 97 -12.77 8.07 40.27
C VAL A 97 -13.64 8.60 39.12
N LEU A 98 -14.96 8.63 39.35
CA LEU A 98 -15.90 9.10 38.33
C LEU A 98 -15.67 10.58 37.97
N ASP A 99 -15.34 11.41 38.94
CA ASP A 99 -15.03 12.83 38.69
C ASP A 99 -13.71 13.01 37.95
N ALA A 100 -12.69 12.21 38.24
CA ALA A 100 -11.46 12.17 37.44
C ALA A 100 -11.76 11.77 35.98
N LEU A 101 -12.58 10.73 35.75
CA LEU A 101 -12.98 10.33 34.40
C LEU A 101 -13.69 11.46 33.65
N LYS A 102 -14.62 12.15 34.30
CA LYS A 102 -15.34 13.31 33.72
C LYS A 102 -14.38 14.44 33.36
N GLU A 103 -13.41 14.74 34.23
CA GLU A 103 -12.40 15.77 33.99
C GLU A 103 -11.54 15.44 32.77
N TYR A 104 -10.99 14.21 32.70
CA TYR A 104 -10.16 13.81 31.57
C TYR A 104 -10.96 13.71 30.26
N ARG A 105 -12.23 13.32 30.33
CA ARG A 105 -13.13 13.40 29.18
C ARG A 105 -13.37 14.86 28.76
N LYS A 106 -13.52 15.79 29.70
CA LYS A 106 -13.62 17.22 29.40
C LYS A 106 -12.38 17.71 28.67
N LYS A 107 -11.18 17.36 29.14
CA LYS A 107 -9.89 17.65 28.46
C LYS A 107 -9.88 17.15 27.01
N TYR A 108 -10.43 15.96 26.75
CA TYR A 108 -10.58 15.48 25.37
C TYR A 108 -11.54 16.32 24.54
N LYS A 109 -12.74 16.62 25.05
CA LYS A 109 -13.76 17.37 24.33
C LYS A 109 -13.34 18.81 24.05
N GLU A 110 -12.71 19.46 25.00
CA GLU A 110 -12.20 20.84 24.90
C GLU A 110 -10.85 20.91 24.17
N LYS A 111 -10.30 19.76 23.77
CA LYS A 111 -9.01 19.64 23.06
C LYS A 111 -7.83 20.26 23.82
N GLU A 112 -7.84 20.18 25.15
CA GLU A 112 -6.79 20.73 26.01
C GLU A 112 -5.41 20.09 25.74
N TYR A 113 -5.37 18.88 25.18
CA TYR A 113 -4.15 18.21 24.76
C TYR A 113 -3.38 18.96 23.66
N PHE A 114 -4.00 19.93 22.99
CA PHE A 114 -3.32 20.85 22.09
C PHE A 114 -2.70 22.05 22.81
N ALA A 115 -3.19 22.42 23.99
CA ALA A 115 -2.61 23.50 24.78
C ALA A 115 -1.29 23.08 25.47
N ASN A 116 -1.13 21.77 25.75
CA ASN A 116 0.06 21.20 26.36
C ASN A 116 0.59 20.03 25.53
N PRO A 117 1.16 20.29 24.35
CA PRO A 117 1.62 19.27 23.44
C PRO A 117 2.79 18.48 24.02
N ARG A 118 2.82 17.16 23.78
CA ARG A 118 3.79 16.23 24.38
C ARG A 118 5.07 16.07 23.63
N PHE A 119 5.03 16.25 22.31
CA PHE A 119 6.13 15.82 21.44
C PHE A 119 7.08 17.00 21.16
N ASP A 120 8.35 16.70 21.22
CA ASP A 120 9.40 17.66 20.88
C ASP A 120 9.61 17.73 19.37
N LYS A 121 9.35 16.62 18.65
CA LYS A 121 9.37 16.59 17.18
C LYS A 121 8.22 15.75 16.65
N VAL A 122 7.67 16.13 15.49
CA VAL A 122 6.63 15.39 14.78
C VAL A 122 7.03 15.23 13.31
N GLY A 123 7.14 13.99 12.83
CA GLY A 123 7.44 13.66 11.44
C GLY A 123 6.25 13.03 10.73
N ILE A 124 5.83 13.58 9.58
CA ILE A 124 4.66 13.09 8.84
C ILE A 124 5.08 12.75 7.43
N THR A 125 4.79 11.51 6.99
CA THR A 125 5.00 11.12 5.61
C THR A 125 3.80 11.41 4.74
N THR A 126 4.05 11.74 3.46
CA THR A 126 3.01 11.95 2.45
C THR A 126 3.21 10.97 1.29
N LEU A 127 2.11 10.44 0.75
CA LEU A 127 2.17 9.43 -0.30
C LEU A 127 1.72 10.02 -1.65
N PHE A 128 0.61 9.59 -2.21
CA PHE A 128 0.12 10.07 -3.50
C PHE A 128 -0.78 11.30 -3.36
N THR A 129 -0.76 12.16 -4.37
CA THR A 129 -1.52 13.42 -4.39
C THR A 129 -3.03 13.23 -4.21
N PHE A 130 -3.59 12.12 -4.67
CA PHE A 130 -5.01 11.80 -4.52
C PHE A 130 -5.43 11.37 -3.09
N TYR A 131 -4.49 11.32 -2.15
CA TYR A 131 -4.75 11.22 -0.72
C TYR A 131 -4.74 12.60 -0.04
N TRP A 132 -5.02 13.65 -0.80
CA TRP A 132 -4.90 15.03 -0.34
C TRP A 132 -5.62 15.29 0.98
N ASP A 133 -6.94 15.07 1.03
CA ASP A 133 -7.76 15.45 2.19
C ASP A 133 -7.26 14.78 3.49
N ILE A 134 -7.11 13.44 3.47
CA ILE A 134 -6.64 12.71 4.66
C ILE A 134 -5.24 13.12 5.08
N THR A 135 -4.39 13.52 4.13
CA THR A 135 -3.01 13.96 4.41
C THR A 135 -3.03 15.34 5.07
N ILE A 136 -3.75 16.30 4.50
CA ILE A 136 -3.85 17.68 5.02
C ILE A 136 -4.51 17.70 6.41
N ASP A 137 -5.59 16.92 6.59
CA ASP A 137 -6.25 16.78 7.89
C ASP A 137 -5.30 16.20 8.95
N THR A 138 -4.53 15.18 8.58
CA THR A 138 -3.53 14.58 9.48
C THR A 138 -2.44 15.58 9.85
N ILE A 139 -1.89 16.34 8.90
CA ILE A 139 -0.87 17.37 9.18
C ILE A 139 -1.43 18.45 10.09
N ASN A 140 -2.63 18.98 9.79
CA ASN A 140 -3.27 20.03 10.58
C ASN A 140 -3.64 19.60 12.00
N PHE A 141 -3.88 18.32 12.22
CA PHE A 141 -4.06 17.76 13.55
C PHE A 141 -2.70 17.56 14.25
N ALA A 142 -1.77 16.88 13.59
CA ALA A 142 -0.51 16.44 14.16
C ALA A 142 0.41 17.60 14.57
N LYS A 143 0.44 18.70 13.80
CA LYS A 143 1.24 19.87 14.15
C LYS A 143 0.88 20.46 15.52
N LYS A 144 -0.38 20.32 15.96
CA LYS A 144 -0.85 20.77 17.27
C LYS A 144 -0.42 19.85 18.42
N LEU A 145 0.11 18.67 18.13
CA LEU A 145 0.69 17.75 19.12
C LEU A 145 2.18 18.01 19.35
N CYS A 146 2.82 18.87 18.53
CA CYS A 146 4.20 19.29 18.65
C CYS A 146 4.32 20.56 19.50
N LYS A 147 5.36 20.68 20.31
CA LYS A 147 5.63 21.86 21.16
C LYS A 147 5.96 23.11 20.35
N SER A 148 6.56 22.95 19.16
CA SER A 148 6.82 24.03 18.21
C SER A 148 6.45 23.59 16.80
N GLU A 149 5.85 24.46 15.99
CA GLU A 149 5.58 24.20 14.57
C GLU A 149 6.86 24.08 13.75
N GLU A 150 7.97 24.67 14.20
CA GLU A 150 9.29 24.56 13.57
C GLU A 150 9.87 23.14 13.66
N ASP A 151 9.43 22.36 14.65
CA ASP A 151 9.81 20.97 14.88
C ASP A 151 8.89 19.96 14.20
N VAL A 152 7.97 20.45 13.35
CA VAL A 152 7.09 19.62 12.53
C VAL A 152 7.68 19.45 11.15
N MET A 153 8.05 18.22 10.81
CA MET A 153 8.57 17.87 9.50
C MET A 153 7.52 17.12 8.68
N VAL A 154 7.24 17.62 7.48
CA VAL A 154 6.39 16.97 6.48
C VAL A 154 7.26 16.62 5.28
N GLY A 155 7.29 15.34 4.90
CA GLY A 155 8.09 14.87 3.78
C GLY A 155 7.38 13.79 2.96
N GLY A 156 8.04 13.29 1.92
CA GLY A 156 7.55 12.21 1.07
C GLY A 156 7.12 12.66 -0.32
N ILE A 157 6.42 11.78 -1.05
CA ILE A 157 6.16 11.96 -2.49
C ILE A 157 5.26 13.17 -2.76
N MET A 158 4.09 13.23 -2.12
CA MET A 158 3.12 14.31 -2.39
C MET A 158 3.70 15.68 -2.04
N SER A 159 4.33 15.82 -0.88
CA SER A 159 4.92 17.09 -0.43
C SER A 159 6.12 17.52 -1.29
N SER A 160 6.87 16.57 -1.86
CA SER A 160 7.95 16.89 -2.81
C SER A 160 7.43 17.30 -4.20
N LEU A 161 6.24 16.82 -4.59
CA LEU A 161 5.61 17.19 -5.86
C LEU A 161 4.86 18.52 -5.78
N LEU A 162 4.22 18.81 -4.65
CA LEU A 162 3.30 19.92 -4.42
C LEU A 162 3.66 20.71 -3.14
N PRO A 163 4.91 21.21 -3.00
CA PRO A 163 5.36 21.83 -1.76
C PRO A 163 4.59 23.12 -1.42
N ASP A 164 4.28 23.93 -2.41
CA ASP A 164 3.58 25.21 -2.22
C ASP A 164 2.11 24.97 -1.82
N GLU A 165 1.46 24.00 -2.44
CA GLU A 165 0.08 23.62 -2.14
C GLU A 165 -0.03 23.07 -0.70
N VAL A 166 0.91 22.22 -0.28
CA VAL A 166 0.97 21.70 1.10
C VAL A 166 1.23 22.84 2.09
N TYR A 167 2.18 23.74 1.80
CA TYR A 167 2.43 24.90 2.64
C TYR A 167 1.19 25.79 2.78
N ASN A 168 0.52 26.12 1.67
CA ASN A 168 -0.68 26.95 1.68
C ASN A 168 -1.83 26.32 2.47
N ALA A 169 -1.95 24.99 2.47
CA ALA A 169 -3.01 24.26 3.17
C ALA A 169 -2.73 24.03 4.67
N THR A 170 -1.45 24.01 5.08
CA THR A 170 -1.08 23.57 6.43
C THR A 170 -0.27 24.60 7.22
N GLY A 171 0.35 25.57 6.55
CA GLY A 171 1.33 26.50 7.14
C GLY A 171 2.71 25.85 7.39
N ILE A 172 2.87 24.55 7.16
CA ILE A 172 4.14 23.85 7.37
C ILE A 172 4.90 23.77 6.05
N LYS A 173 6.13 24.28 6.01
CA LYS A 173 7.01 24.15 4.85
C LYS A 173 7.52 22.70 4.75
N PRO A 174 7.15 21.95 3.69
CA PRO A 174 7.57 20.57 3.60
C PRO A 174 9.04 20.44 3.21
N PHE A 175 9.64 19.33 3.63
CA PHE A 175 10.95 18.90 3.12
C PHE A 175 10.77 18.30 1.71
N VAL A 176 11.56 18.80 0.76
CA VAL A 176 11.47 18.41 -0.66
C VAL A 176 12.66 17.53 -1.03
N GLY A 177 12.40 16.35 -1.59
CA GLY A 177 13.43 15.43 -2.04
C GLY A 177 13.86 14.42 -0.98
N LEU A 178 15.15 14.07 -1.00
CA LEU A 178 15.75 13.02 -0.18
C LEU A 178 16.51 13.64 1.01
N LEU A 179 16.50 12.97 2.15
CA LEU A 179 17.30 13.31 3.34
C LEU A 179 18.75 12.80 3.15
N ASN A 180 19.45 13.33 2.15
CA ASN A 180 20.75 12.84 1.69
C ASN A 180 21.91 13.79 1.96
N THR A 181 21.68 14.81 2.79
CA THR A 181 22.69 15.76 3.22
C THR A 181 22.85 15.71 4.75
N PRO A 182 24.08 15.76 5.27
CA PRO A 182 24.29 15.93 6.71
C PRO A 182 23.58 17.18 7.22
N GLY A 183 22.95 17.09 8.40
CA GLY A 183 22.23 18.21 9.01
C GLY A 183 20.83 18.46 8.50
N ASP A 184 20.27 17.61 7.62
CA ASP A 184 18.90 17.75 7.08
C ASP A 184 17.82 17.80 8.16
N ILE A 185 18.04 17.17 9.31
CA ILE A 185 17.08 17.13 10.44
C ILE A 185 17.60 17.93 11.64
N ASP A 186 18.77 17.62 12.10
CA ASP A 186 19.44 18.31 13.19
C ASP A 186 20.77 18.85 12.66
N SER A 187 20.92 20.18 12.61
CA SER A 187 22.01 20.87 11.92
C SER A 187 23.42 20.55 12.46
N ASP A 188 23.51 19.99 13.65
CA ASP A 188 24.73 19.58 14.33
C ASP A 188 25.05 18.08 14.13
N ASN A 189 24.27 17.34 13.36
CA ASN A 189 24.41 15.92 13.13
C ASN A 189 24.91 15.60 11.72
N GLU A 190 25.94 14.77 11.62
CA GLU A 190 26.58 14.41 10.35
C GLU A 190 25.99 13.16 9.67
N LEU A 191 24.98 12.50 10.28
CA LEU A 191 24.38 11.30 9.72
C LEU A 191 23.54 11.62 8.47
N ILE A 192 23.79 10.89 7.40
CA ILE A 192 22.99 10.93 6.17
C ILE A 192 21.81 9.96 6.34
N ILE A 193 20.61 10.48 6.52
CA ILE A 193 19.44 9.67 6.87
C ILE A 193 19.05 8.72 5.73
N ASP A 194 19.21 9.14 4.47
CA ASP A 194 18.90 8.28 3.32
C ASP A 194 19.79 7.01 3.24
N GLU A 195 20.93 7.01 3.89
CA GLU A 195 21.84 5.87 3.97
C GLU A 195 21.54 4.91 5.11
N LEU A 196 20.74 5.33 6.09
CA LEU A 196 20.44 4.52 7.27
C LEU A 196 19.59 3.28 6.92
N PRO A 197 19.79 2.17 7.65
CA PRO A 197 18.93 1.01 7.54
C PRO A 197 17.51 1.31 8.03
N LEU A 198 16.56 0.46 7.64
CA LEU A 198 15.15 0.62 8.01
C LEU A 198 14.88 0.04 9.41
N ASP A 199 14.20 0.79 10.26
CA ASP A 199 13.67 0.30 11.53
C ASP A 199 12.34 -0.43 11.32
N TYR A 200 12.40 -1.75 11.24
CA TYR A 200 11.20 -2.60 11.10
C TYR A 200 10.37 -2.68 12.38
N SER A 201 10.93 -2.31 13.54
CA SER A 201 10.19 -2.40 14.80
C SER A 201 8.98 -1.47 14.85
N ILE A 202 9.03 -0.31 14.17
CA ILE A 202 7.89 0.60 14.16
C ILE A 202 6.62 -0.02 13.60
N LEU A 203 6.75 -1.04 12.73
CA LEU A 203 5.59 -1.73 12.14
C LEU A 203 4.84 -2.59 13.16
N GLU A 204 5.48 -2.98 14.25
CA GLU A 204 4.87 -3.74 15.35
C GLU A 204 4.15 -2.80 16.37
N GLU A 205 4.31 -1.48 16.26
CA GLU A 205 3.61 -0.51 17.11
C GLU A 205 2.13 -0.29 16.72
N ILE A 206 1.71 -0.74 15.52
CA ILE A 206 0.39 -0.47 14.93
C ILE A 206 -0.37 -1.74 14.59
N ASP A 207 -1.69 -1.63 14.47
CA ASP A 207 -2.54 -2.77 14.08
C ASP A 207 -2.59 -3.00 12.56
N TYR A 208 -2.21 -2.01 11.76
CA TYR A 208 -2.22 -2.13 10.30
C TYR A 208 -1.10 -3.03 9.82
N VAL A 209 -1.47 -4.14 9.16
CA VAL A 209 -0.51 -5.06 8.55
C VAL A 209 -0.31 -4.70 7.08
N TYR A 210 0.90 -4.27 6.72
CA TYR A 210 1.23 -4.01 5.32
C TYR A 210 1.27 -5.32 4.53
N PRO A 211 0.62 -5.40 3.36
CA PRO A 211 0.67 -6.62 2.53
C PRO A 211 2.09 -7.09 2.17
N ALA A 212 3.04 -6.16 2.06
CA ALA A 212 4.46 -6.46 1.80
C ALA A 212 5.31 -6.20 3.06
N ASN A 213 5.03 -6.87 4.18
CA ASN A 213 5.73 -6.67 5.45
C ASN A 213 6.96 -7.56 5.66
N ASN A 214 7.10 -8.67 4.92
CA ASN A 214 8.19 -9.61 5.06
C ASN A 214 9.17 -9.54 3.88
N ALA A 215 9.71 -8.33 3.66
CA ALA A 215 10.71 -8.09 2.63
C ALA A 215 11.76 -7.10 3.13
N TYR A 216 12.96 -7.18 2.55
CA TYR A 216 13.90 -6.07 2.57
C TYR A 216 13.46 -5.05 1.53
N PHE A 217 13.39 -3.79 1.90
CA PHE A 217 13.15 -2.67 1.00
C PHE A 217 14.46 -1.93 0.83
N ALA A 218 14.94 -1.83 -0.40
CA ALA A 218 16.22 -1.19 -0.67
C ALA A 218 16.24 -0.50 -2.02
N TYR A 219 17.29 0.25 -2.22
CA TYR A 219 17.74 0.79 -3.49
C TYR A 219 19.19 0.38 -3.69
N MET A 220 19.55 -0.01 -4.89
CA MET A 220 20.93 -0.22 -5.31
C MET A 220 21.39 0.84 -6.32
N THR A 221 20.43 1.59 -6.88
CA THR A 221 20.60 2.81 -7.67
C THR A 221 19.59 3.86 -7.23
N ARG A 222 19.78 5.12 -7.58
CA ARG A 222 18.82 6.20 -7.35
C ARG A 222 18.61 7.04 -8.59
N GLY A 223 17.42 7.60 -8.73
CA GLY A 223 17.05 8.43 -9.87
C GLY A 223 16.90 7.64 -11.17
N CYS A 224 16.86 8.35 -12.28
CA CYS A 224 16.75 7.76 -13.60
C CYS A 224 17.49 8.62 -14.64
N VAL A 225 18.15 7.98 -15.60
CA VAL A 225 18.81 8.66 -16.73
C VAL A 225 17.80 9.24 -17.74
N ASN A 226 16.55 8.75 -17.70
CA ASN A 226 15.47 9.21 -18.56
C ASN A 226 14.70 10.38 -17.92
N LYS A 227 14.08 11.23 -18.77
CA LYS A 227 13.23 12.36 -18.37
C LYS A 227 11.84 12.20 -18.98
N CYS A 228 11.18 11.07 -18.71
CA CYS A 228 9.85 10.77 -19.23
C CYS A 228 8.82 11.79 -18.72
N ARG A 229 8.00 12.36 -19.61
CA ARG A 229 7.04 13.44 -19.30
C ARG A 229 5.94 13.05 -18.33
N PHE A 230 5.64 11.77 -18.25
CA PHE A 230 4.63 11.22 -17.35
C PHE A 230 5.19 10.81 -15.98
N CYS A 231 6.50 10.83 -15.80
CA CYS A 231 7.16 10.24 -14.63
C CYS A 231 7.53 11.29 -13.58
N ALA A 232 7.33 10.98 -12.32
CA ALA A 232 7.67 11.82 -11.18
C ALA A 232 9.17 11.77 -10.81
N VAL A 233 9.89 10.72 -11.21
CA VAL A 233 11.29 10.48 -10.80
C VAL A 233 12.23 11.65 -11.10
N PRO A 234 12.19 12.31 -12.27
CA PRO A 234 13.07 13.46 -12.52
C PRO A 234 12.90 14.63 -11.55
N LYS A 235 11.72 14.74 -10.90
CA LYS A 235 11.44 15.76 -9.88
C LYS A 235 11.79 15.28 -8.47
N LEU A 236 11.53 14.02 -8.17
CA LEU A 236 11.76 13.43 -6.83
C LEU A 236 13.23 13.08 -6.60
N GLU A 237 13.89 12.55 -7.62
CA GLU A 237 15.26 12.05 -7.59
C GLU A 237 16.01 12.56 -8.84
N PRO A 238 16.40 13.86 -8.89
CA PRO A 238 16.92 14.50 -10.09
C PRO A 238 18.31 14.03 -10.52
N HIS A 239 19.05 13.40 -9.59
CA HIS A 239 20.42 12.92 -9.83
C HIS A 239 20.43 11.39 -9.87
N TYR A 240 21.10 10.84 -10.91
CA TYR A 240 21.30 9.40 -11.00
C TYR A 240 22.53 8.97 -10.20
N CYS A 241 22.37 7.97 -9.36
CA CYS A 241 23.43 7.30 -8.61
C CYS A 241 23.59 5.88 -9.12
N ASP A 242 24.78 5.51 -9.56
CA ASP A 242 25.08 4.23 -10.21
C ASP A 242 25.03 3.03 -9.26
N TYR A 243 25.40 3.24 -7.99
CA TYR A 243 25.53 2.13 -7.04
C TYR A 243 25.34 2.58 -5.60
N ILE A 244 24.62 1.76 -4.85
CA ILE A 244 24.39 1.89 -3.42
C ILE A 244 24.55 0.50 -2.79
N ASN A 245 25.42 0.37 -1.78
CA ASN A 245 25.67 -0.89 -1.10
C ASN A 245 24.41 -1.44 -0.42
N LEU A 246 24.13 -2.73 -0.65
CA LEU A 246 22.99 -3.46 -0.07
C LEU A 246 23.36 -4.24 1.17
N LYS A 247 24.54 -4.86 1.18
CA LYS A 247 24.96 -5.87 2.16
C LYS A 247 24.87 -5.38 3.60
N ASN A 248 25.41 -4.21 3.89
CA ASN A 248 25.38 -3.64 5.25
C ASN A 248 23.96 -3.44 5.78
N ARG A 249 23.02 -3.08 4.91
CA ARG A 249 21.60 -2.88 5.27
C ARG A 249 20.91 -4.20 5.56
N ILE A 250 21.21 -5.25 4.81
CA ILE A 250 20.69 -6.61 5.06
C ILE A 250 21.27 -7.13 6.37
N GLU A 251 22.58 -7.06 6.58
CA GLU A 251 23.24 -7.54 7.79
C GLU A 251 22.70 -6.86 9.05
N PHE A 252 22.49 -5.54 9.01
CA PHE A 252 21.85 -4.81 10.11
C PHE A 252 20.43 -5.33 10.38
N THR A 253 19.63 -5.49 9.32
CA THR A 253 18.24 -5.96 9.43
C THR A 253 18.19 -7.37 10.01
N ASP A 254 19.03 -8.27 9.53
CA ASP A 254 19.09 -9.67 9.99
C ASP A 254 19.45 -9.75 11.47
N LYS A 255 20.46 -9.00 11.86
CA LYS A 255 20.93 -8.98 13.25
C LYS A 255 19.88 -8.41 14.21
N ARG A 256 19.18 -7.33 13.82
CA ARG A 256 18.27 -6.61 14.71
C ARG A 256 16.84 -7.14 14.66
N PHE A 257 16.33 -7.43 13.47
CA PHE A 257 14.92 -7.75 13.23
C PHE A 257 14.68 -9.16 12.71
N GLY A 258 15.75 -9.93 12.47
CA GLY A 258 15.69 -11.24 11.82
C GLY A 258 15.55 -11.13 10.29
N ALA A 259 15.98 -12.19 9.61
CA ALA A 259 15.98 -12.25 8.15
C ALA A 259 14.58 -12.05 7.56
N ARG A 260 14.50 -11.36 6.41
CA ARG A 260 13.28 -11.18 5.63
C ARG A 260 13.25 -12.14 4.45
N LYS A 261 12.02 -12.46 3.98
CA LYS A 261 11.83 -13.45 2.93
C LYS A 261 12.30 -12.93 1.56
N ASP A 262 11.81 -11.80 1.13
CA ASP A 262 11.96 -11.30 -0.23
C ASP A 262 12.80 -10.01 -0.27
N LEU A 263 13.41 -9.72 -1.44
CA LEU A 263 14.12 -8.47 -1.69
C LEU A 263 13.32 -7.63 -2.69
N LEU A 264 12.77 -6.51 -2.23
CA LEU A 264 12.06 -5.54 -3.05
C LEU A 264 12.97 -4.33 -3.31
N LEU A 265 13.45 -4.25 -4.54
CA LEU A 265 14.31 -3.15 -5.00
C LEU A 265 13.44 -2.09 -5.67
N LEU A 266 13.59 -0.86 -5.22
CA LEU A 266 12.79 0.29 -5.66
C LEU A 266 13.57 1.17 -6.64
N ASP A 267 14.52 0.55 -7.32
CA ASP A 267 15.36 1.14 -8.34
C ASP A 267 14.55 1.57 -9.56
N ASN A 268 14.71 2.82 -10.00
CA ASN A 268 13.96 3.36 -11.13
C ASN A 268 14.50 2.91 -12.49
N ASN A 269 15.82 2.62 -12.59
CA ASN A 269 16.45 2.15 -13.82
C ASN A 269 17.81 1.48 -13.57
N VAL A 270 17.79 0.29 -12.99
CA VAL A 270 19.01 -0.46 -12.62
C VAL A 270 19.88 -0.82 -13.83
N LEU A 271 19.27 -1.09 -14.99
CA LEU A 271 20.03 -1.44 -16.22
C LEU A 271 20.89 -0.30 -16.78
N ALA A 272 20.65 0.94 -16.34
CA ALA A 272 21.47 2.08 -16.74
C ALA A 272 22.77 2.18 -15.92
N SER A 273 22.91 1.39 -14.85
CA SER A 273 24.09 1.41 -13.99
C SER A 273 25.31 0.81 -14.69
N LYS A 274 26.45 1.48 -14.54
CA LYS A 274 27.76 0.96 -14.94
C LYS A 274 28.24 -0.15 -14.02
N CYS A 275 27.69 -0.21 -12.82
CA CYS A 275 28.00 -1.23 -11.79
C CYS A 275 26.99 -2.39 -11.82
N TYR A 276 26.25 -2.60 -12.93
CA TYR A 276 25.17 -3.57 -12.99
C TYR A 276 25.59 -4.99 -12.59
N ASP A 277 26.72 -5.47 -13.10
CA ASP A 277 27.22 -6.82 -12.78
C ASP A 277 27.56 -6.93 -11.29
N GLN A 278 28.20 -5.91 -10.72
CA GLN A 278 28.47 -5.84 -9.27
C GLN A 278 27.18 -5.86 -8.45
N ILE A 279 26.13 -5.15 -8.87
CA ILE A 279 24.81 -5.14 -8.22
C ILE A 279 24.24 -6.56 -8.17
N ILE A 280 24.27 -7.29 -9.29
CA ILE A 280 23.74 -8.66 -9.33
C ILE A 280 24.57 -9.62 -8.48
N ASP A 281 25.90 -9.49 -8.50
CA ASP A 281 26.77 -10.32 -7.65
C ASP A 281 26.53 -10.07 -6.16
N GLU A 282 26.37 -8.84 -5.74
CA GLU A 282 26.04 -8.49 -4.35
C GLU A 282 24.67 -9.05 -3.92
N ILE A 283 23.64 -8.99 -4.79
CA ILE A 283 22.34 -9.61 -4.53
C ILE A 283 22.48 -11.11 -4.31
N LYS A 284 23.33 -11.80 -5.08
CA LYS A 284 23.63 -13.23 -4.90
C LYS A 284 24.33 -13.50 -3.57
N GLU A 285 25.34 -12.72 -3.24
CA GLU A 285 26.08 -12.80 -1.96
C GLU A 285 25.16 -12.58 -0.76
N CYS A 286 24.14 -11.73 -0.88
CA CYS A 286 23.10 -11.52 0.12
C CYS A 286 22.09 -12.67 0.22
N GLY A 287 22.28 -13.78 -0.51
CA GLY A 287 21.48 -14.99 -0.42
C GLY A 287 20.20 -14.96 -1.26
N PHE A 288 20.20 -14.26 -2.42
CA PHE A 288 19.08 -14.19 -3.36
C PHE A 288 19.41 -14.80 -4.73
N GLY A 289 20.46 -15.61 -4.85
CA GLY A 289 20.77 -16.37 -6.06
C GLY A 289 19.68 -17.38 -6.43
N VAL A 290 19.80 -17.98 -7.62
CA VAL A 290 18.88 -19.02 -8.10
C VAL A 290 18.76 -20.15 -7.08
N GLY A 291 17.53 -20.55 -6.77
CA GLY A 291 17.25 -21.62 -5.81
C GLY A 291 17.36 -21.20 -4.33
N ALA A 292 17.64 -19.93 -4.06
CA ALA A 292 17.72 -19.41 -2.68
C ALA A 292 16.43 -19.66 -1.89
N THR A 293 16.59 -20.06 -0.64
CA THR A 293 15.47 -20.31 0.27
C THR A 293 15.59 -19.47 1.52
N TYR A 294 14.45 -19.16 2.10
CA TYR A 294 14.26 -18.47 3.36
C TYR A 294 13.72 -19.43 4.42
N SER A 295 14.27 -19.36 5.60
CA SER A 295 13.68 -19.97 6.79
C SER A 295 13.25 -18.86 7.73
N LEU A 296 12.03 -18.98 8.27
CA LEU A 296 11.53 -18.00 9.24
C LEU A 296 12.51 -17.89 10.42
N PRO A 297 12.97 -16.70 10.81
CA PRO A 297 13.80 -16.52 11.99
C PRO A 297 13.05 -16.92 13.25
N ASP A 298 13.77 -17.16 14.34
CA ASP A 298 13.17 -17.30 15.66
C ASP A 298 12.64 -15.92 16.13
N GLU A 299 11.37 -15.61 15.78
CA GLU A 299 10.76 -14.31 16.10
C GLU A 299 10.65 -14.08 17.61
N TYR A 300 10.54 -15.15 18.39
CA TYR A 300 10.54 -15.05 19.85
C TYR A 300 11.92 -14.64 20.37
N GLU A 301 12.99 -15.26 19.87
CA GLU A 301 14.37 -14.89 20.20
C GLU A 301 14.65 -13.42 19.85
N VAL A 302 14.28 -12.99 18.64
CA VAL A 302 14.39 -11.59 18.20
C VAL A 302 13.66 -10.65 19.15
N THR A 303 12.44 -11.02 19.56
CA THR A 303 11.61 -10.22 20.47
C THR A 303 12.28 -10.06 21.84
N ILE A 304 12.71 -11.16 22.46
CA ILE A 304 13.35 -11.15 23.76
C ILE A 304 14.66 -10.37 23.74
N ASN A 305 15.49 -10.52 22.70
CA ASN A 305 16.75 -9.79 22.59
C ASN A 305 16.51 -8.27 22.47
N ASN A 306 15.54 -7.83 21.69
CA ASN A 306 15.21 -6.41 21.56
C ASN A 306 14.62 -5.83 22.85
N LEU A 307 13.84 -6.60 23.61
CA LEU A 307 13.39 -6.19 24.96
C LEU A 307 14.58 -6.06 25.92
N LYS A 308 15.52 -7.01 25.95
CA LYS A 308 16.73 -6.91 26.77
C LYS A 308 17.55 -5.67 26.44
N ASP A 309 17.67 -5.34 25.16
CA ASP A 309 18.41 -4.15 24.69
C ASP A 309 17.62 -2.84 24.84
N SER A 310 16.36 -2.86 25.24
CA SER A 310 15.45 -1.68 25.26
C SER A 310 15.37 -0.94 23.92
N TYR A 311 15.40 -1.67 22.81
CA TYR A 311 15.45 -1.05 21.48
C TYR A 311 14.14 -0.33 21.12
N ASN A 312 12.98 -1.00 21.31
CA ASN A 312 11.64 -0.47 21.12
C ASN A 312 10.65 -1.27 21.97
N ASP A 313 10.60 -0.96 23.26
CA ASP A 313 9.81 -1.75 24.22
C ASP A 313 8.32 -1.80 23.82
N ARG A 314 7.73 -0.70 23.31
CA ARG A 314 6.32 -0.68 22.84
C ARG A 314 6.07 -1.71 21.75
N ALA A 315 6.91 -1.76 20.74
CA ALA A 315 6.81 -2.71 19.63
C ALA A 315 6.94 -4.16 20.10
N TYR A 316 7.99 -4.43 20.89
CA TYR A 316 8.29 -5.81 21.27
C TYR A 316 7.42 -6.36 22.38
N ILE A 317 6.84 -5.53 23.24
CA ILE A 317 5.74 -5.93 24.12
C ILE A 317 4.54 -6.40 23.29
N ARG A 318 4.11 -5.60 22.29
CA ARG A 318 3.00 -5.99 21.38
C ARG A 318 3.32 -7.28 20.64
N LYS A 319 4.53 -7.42 20.13
CA LYS A 319 4.99 -8.63 19.42
C LYS A 319 4.99 -9.86 20.32
N ALA A 320 5.47 -9.74 21.55
CA ALA A 320 5.45 -10.85 22.53
C ALA A 320 4.02 -11.33 22.80
N ILE A 321 3.09 -10.41 23.03
CA ILE A 321 1.67 -10.75 23.25
C ILE A 321 1.05 -11.40 22.01
N SER A 322 1.40 -10.95 20.81
CA SER A 322 0.97 -11.61 19.55
C SER A 322 1.49 -13.04 19.48
N ILE A 323 2.78 -13.26 19.81
CA ILE A 323 3.39 -14.59 19.82
C ILE A 323 2.73 -15.49 20.87
N TYR A 324 2.41 -14.97 22.06
CA TYR A 324 1.71 -15.74 23.09
C TYR A 324 0.33 -16.24 22.62
N LYS A 325 -0.42 -15.39 21.93
CA LYS A 325 -1.70 -15.78 21.31
C LYS A 325 -1.50 -16.87 20.26
N GLU A 326 -0.50 -16.72 19.41
CA GLU A 326 -0.18 -17.74 18.40
C GLU A 326 0.24 -19.08 19.03
N ILE A 327 0.98 -19.08 20.12
CA ILE A 327 1.32 -20.29 20.87
C ILE A 327 0.04 -20.95 21.40
N MET A 328 -0.84 -20.19 22.05
CA MET A 328 -2.12 -20.71 22.56
C MET A 328 -2.98 -21.33 21.46
N ASP A 329 -3.06 -20.69 20.29
CA ASP A 329 -3.84 -21.19 19.15
C ASP A 329 -3.26 -22.49 18.56
N ARG A 330 -1.94 -22.66 18.61
CA ARG A 330 -1.22 -23.82 18.02
C ARG A 330 -1.03 -24.99 18.98
N LEU A 331 -1.13 -24.77 20.29
CA LEU A 331 -1.10 -25.84 21.26
C LEU A 331 -2.31 -26.76 21.05
N LYS A 332 -2.08 -28.09 21.16
CA LYS A 332 -3.12 -29.10 21.01
C LYS A 332 -3.62 -29.62 22.32
N ASP A 333 -2.83 -29.51 23.39
CA ASP A 333 -3.12 -29.97 24.73
C ASP A 333 -3.83 -28.85 25.51
N ASP A 334 -5.06 -29.13 25.94
CA ASP A 334 -5.89 -28.14 26.65
C ASP A 334 -5.34 -27.83 28.05
N SER A 335 -4.63 -28.75 28.69
CA SER A 335 -3.96 -28.50 29.96
C SER A 335 -2.80 -27.53 29.80
N GLU A 336 -1.97 -27.68 28.75
CA GLU A 336 -0.88 -26.74 28.45
C GLU A 336 -1.43 -25.33 28.08
N LYS A 337 -2.56 -25.27 27.36
CA LYS A 337 -3.22 -23.99 27.06
C LYS A 337 -3.70 -23.29 28.33
N THR A 338 -4.35 -24.03 29.21
CA THR A 338 -4.88 -23.51 30.47
C THR A 338 -3.73 -23.03 31.36
N ASP A 339 -2.67 -23.81 31.48
CA ASP A 339 -1.50 -23.42 32.29
C ASP A 339 -0.81 -22.17 31.73
N LEU A 340 -0.65 -22.07 30.39
CA LEU A 340 -0.13 -20.87 29.74
C LEU A 340 -1.04 -19.66 30.01
N TYR A 341 -2.36 -19.82 29.83
CA TYR A 341 -3.31 -18.74 30.05
C TYR A 341 -3.22 -18.20 31.49
N LEU A 342 -3.24 -19.09 32.49
CA LEU A 342 -3.16 -18.69 33.93
C LEU A 342 -1.85 -17.98 34.26
N LYS A 343 -0.73 -18.41 33.65
CA LYS A 343 0.57 -17.74 33.84
C LYS A 343 0.59 -16.36 33.21
N LEU A 344 0.05 -16.22 31.98
CA LEU A 344 -0.05 -14.93 31.29
C LEU A 344 -0.98 -13.97 32.05
N GLU A 345 -2.12 -14.46 32.53
CA GLU A 345 -3.07 -13.70 33.35
C GLU A 345 -2.41 -13.17 34.61
N LYS A 346 -1.74 -14.06 35.37
CA LYS A 346 -1.03 -13.70 36.60
C LYS A 346 0.08 -12.68 36.37
N ALA A 347 0.71 -12.71 35.22
CA ALA A 347 1.79 -11.79 34.84
C ALA A 347 1.26 -10.55 34.06
N HIS A 348 -0.05 -10.33 33.99
CA HIS A 348 -0.68 -9.26 33.20
C HIS A 348 -0.26 -9.24 31.72
N CYS A 349 0.12 -10.39 31.14
CA CYS A 349 0.63 -10.54 29.78
C CYS A 349 -0.41 -11.08 28.79
N LEU A 350 -1.72 -10.91 29.05
CA LEU A 350 -2.78 -11.24 28.10
C LEU A 350 -2.98 -10.15 27.05
N TYR A 351 -2.68 -8.91 27.40
CA TYR A 351 -2.86 -7.74 26.53
C TYR A 351 -1.63 -6.84 26.55
N HIS A 352 -1.34 -6.20 25.41
CA HIS A 352 -0.15 -5.36 25.28
C HIS A 352 -0.19 -4.07 26.12
N TYR A 353 -1.38 -3.58 26.46
CA TYR A 353 -1.55 -2.38 27.29
C TYR A 353 -1.41 -2.68 28.80
N THR A 354 -1.52 -3.93 29.22
CA THR A 354 -1.29 -4.36 30.62
C THR A 354 0.13 -4.82 30.84
N ALA A 355 0.74 -5.49 29.84
CA ALA A 355 2.05 -6.11 29.95
C ALA A 355 3.17 -5.11 30.21
N SER A 356 4.17 -5.55 30.98
CA SER A 356 5.45 -4.87 31.13
C SER A 356 6.57 -5.68 30.47
N LYS A 357 7.67 -5.02 30.18
CA LYS A 357 8.89 -5.65 29.68
C LYS A 357 9.45 -6.68 30.69
N GLU A 358 9.42 -6.31 31.96
CA GLU A 358 9.93 -7.11 33.07
C GLU A 358 9.15 -8.41 33.19
N ASP A 359 7.81 -8.36 33.11
CA ASP A 359 6.94 -9.53 33.17
C ASP A 359 7.17 -10.48 32.00
N ILE A 360 7.34 -9.93 30.78
CA ILE A 360 7.64 -10.74 29.59
C ILE A 360 8.99 -11.44 29.73
N LEU A 361 10.03 -10.72 30.20
CA LEU A 361 11.36 -11.30 30.41
C LEU A 361 11.36 -12.36 31.52
N ALA A 362 10.54 -12.20 32.56
CA ALA A 362 10.37 -13.21 33.60
C ALA A 362 9.68 -14.50 33.11
N LEU A 363 8.86 -14.40 32.07
CA LEU A 363 8.20 -15.55 31.46
C LEU A 363 9.06 -16.30 30.43
N ASP A 364 10.25 -15.79 30.08
CA ASP A 364 11.08 -16.32 28.97
C ASP A 364 11.39 -17.81 29.13
N GLU A 365 11.83 -18.26 30.32
CA GLU A 365 12.18 -19.66 30.57
C GLU A 365 11.00 -20.62 30.38
N TYR A 366 9.80 -20.17 30.69
CA TYR A 366 8.59 -20.96 30.53
C TYR A 366 8.05 -20.97 29.09
N VAL A 367 8.03 -19.81 28.42
CA VAL A 367 7.42 -19.67 27.09
C VAL A 367 8.31 -20.19 25.98
N ARG A 368 9.62 -20.05 26.08
CA ARG A 368 10.59 -20.46 25.03
C ARG A 368 10.44 -21.92 24.59
N PRO A 369 10.31 -22.92 25.47
CA PRO A 369 10.04 -24.31 25.05
C PRO A 369 8.71 -24.48 24.31
N LEU A 370 7.65 -23.77 24.74
CA LEU A 370 6.34 -23.80 24.08
C LEU A 370 6.40 -23.20 22.68
N TYR A 371 7.12 -22.10 22.51
CA TYR A 371 7.36 -21.50 21.19
C TYR A 371 8.06 -22.50 20.25
N LYS A 372 9.15 -23.10 20.68
CA LYS A 372 9.89 -24.11 19.89
C LYS A 372 9.04 -25.34 19.55
N LYS A 373 8.13 -25.75 20.43
CA LYS A 373 7.19 -26.85 20.19
C LYS A 373 6.18 -26.52 19.10
N THR A 374 5.68 -25.27 19.07
CA THR A 374 4.58 -24.84 18.20
C THR A 374 5.05 -24.20 16.89
N HIS A 375 6.28 -23.66 16.84
CA HIS A 375 6.85 -22.96 15.69
C HIS A 375 7.98 -23.76 15.07
N LYS A 376 7.64 -24.58 14.04
CA LYS A 376 8.65 -25.32 13.29
C LYS A 376 9.08 -24.50 12.06
N PRO A 377 10.39 -24.27 11.85
CA PRO A 377 10.86 -23.57 10.66
C PRO A 377 10.49 -24.32 9.39
N SER A 378 9.97 -23.61 8.41
CA SER A 378 9.69 -24.14 7.08
C SER A 378 10.47 -23.36 6.04
N LYS A 379 11.10 -24.07 5.08
CA LYS A 379 11.79 -23.42 3.97
C LYS A 379 10.80 -22.89 2.94
N ARG A 380 10.99 -21.64 2.52
CA ARG A 380 10.20 -20.99 1.47
C ARG A 380 11.14 -20.43 0.41
N LYS A 381 10.67 -20.34 -0.83
CA LYS A 381 11.43 -19.73 -1.92
C LYS A 381 11.60 -18.24 -1.65
N ARG A 382 12.83 -17.71 -1.82
CA ARG A 382 13.14 -16.27 -1.84
C ARG A 382 13.00 -15.72 -3.24
N ILE A 383 12.60 -14.46 -3.36
CA ILE A 383 12.53 -13.76 -4.63
C ILE A 383 13.18 -12.38 -4.56
N VAL A 384 13.57 -11.89 -5.74
CA VAL A 384 13.98 -10.52 -5.99
C VAL A 384 12.93 -9.88 -6.91
N ASP A 385 12.47 -8.68 -6.57
CA ASP A 385 11.52 -7.91 -7.39
C ASP A 385 12.09 -6.49 -7.60
N PHE A 386 12.49 -6.15 -8.82
CA PHE A 386 12.76 -4.78 -9.23
C PHE A 386 11.42 -4.08 -9.47
N ASN A 387 10.84 -3.58 -8.41
CA ASN A 387 9.42 -3.20 -8.32
C ASN A 387 9.01 -2.05 -9.25
N GLN A 388 9.94 -1.15 -9.60
CA GLN A 388 9.65 -0.03 -10.54
C GLN A 388 9.76 -0.45 -12.00
N GLY A 389 10.29 -1.64 -12.28
CA GLY A 389 10.50 -2.15 -13.63
C GLY A 389 11.82 -1.72 -14.25
N ILE A 390 12.15 -2.34 -15.38
CA ILE A 390 13.36 -2.06 -16.14
C ILE A 390 13.01 -1.49 -17.51
N ASP A 391 13.93 -0.70 -18.06
CA ASP A 391 13.78 -0.06 -19.37
C ASP A 391 14.05 -1.08 -20.49
N SER A 392 13.04 -1.38 -21.31
CA SER A 392 13.13 -2.31 -22.43
C SER A 392 14.23 -1.93 -23.44
N ARG A 393 14.55 -0.64 -23.58
CA ARG A 393 15.58 -0.14 -24.52
C ARG A 393 17.00 -0.51 -24.12
N LEU A 394 17.24 -0.83 -22.85
CA LEU A 394 18.55 -1.19 -22.29
C LEU A 394 18.75 -2.71 -22.18
N ILE A 395 17.75 -3.51 -22.53
CA ILE A 395 17.83 -4.97 -22.44
C ILE A 395 18.75 -5.53 -23.53
N THR A 396 19.72 -6.32 -23.10
CA THR A 396 20.63 -7.08 -23.93
C THR A 396 20.68 -8.53 -23.46
N LYS A 397 21.15 -9.45 -24.30
CA LYS A 397 21.33 -10.85 -23.89
C LYS A 397 22.25 -10.97 -22.68
N SER A 398 23.37 -10.23 -22.68
CA SER A 398 24.35 -10.25 -21.61
C SER A 398 23.75 -9.85 -20.25
N ASN A 399 23.02 -8.71 -20.20
CA ASN A 399 22.45 -8.28 -18.91
C ASN A 399 21.26 -9.15 -18.46
N MET A 400 20.54 -9.80 -19.38
CA MET A 400 19.50 -10.75 -19.01
C MET A 400 20.08 -12.08 -18.51
N ASP A 401 21.15 -12.59 -19.12
CA ASP A 401 21.85 -13.78 -18.63
C ASP A 401 22.41 -13.51 -17.21
N LYS A 402 22.97 -12.32 -16.99
CA LYS A 402 23.44 -11.91 -15.66
C LYS A 402 22.28 -11.80 -14.66
N LEU A 403 21.13 -11.22 -15.05
CA LEU A 403 19.94 -11.14 -14.19
C LEU A 403 19.37 -12.52 -13.84
N ALA A 404 19.47 -13.48 -14.74
CA ALA A 404 19.00 -14.85 -14.52
C ALA A 404 19.80 -15.62 -13.44
N GLU A 405 20.94 -15.09 -12.97
CA GLU A 405 21.70 -15.64 -11.84
C GLU A 405 21.03 -15.40 -10.48
N VAL A 406 20.06 -14.47 -10.39
CA VAL A 406 19.26 -14.20 -9.20
C VAL A 406 17.84 -14.74 -9.33
N ASN A 407 17.16 -14.93 -8.20
CA ASN A 407 15.81 -15.47 -8.17
C ASN A 407 14.75 -14.40 -8.46
N ILE A 408 14.82 -13.77 -9.66
CA ILE A 408 13.93 -12.69 -10.07
C ILE A 408 12.48 -13.19 -10.24
N TYR A 409 11.51 -12.47 -9.63
CA TYR A 409 10.10 -12.83 -9.74
C TYR A 409 9.17 -11.69 -9.26
N PRO A 410 8.31 -11.13 -10.15
CA PRO A 410 8.42 -11.23 -11.61
C PRO A 410 9.47 -10.25 -12.15
N LEU A 411 9.99 -10.49 -13.35
CA LEU A 411 10.72 -9.47 -14.07
C LEU A 411 9.74 -8.46 -14.66
N ARG A 412 9.87 -7.20 -14.30
CA ARG A 412 9.01 -6.11 -14.76
C ARG A 412 9.68 -5.34 -15.88
N ILE A 413 9.04 -5.29 -17.07
CA ILE A 413 9.56 -4.58 -18.24
C ILE A 413 8.56 -3.49 -18.63
N ALA A 414 9.02 -2.25 -18.75
CA ALA A 414 8.18 -1.11 -19.12
C ALA A 414 7.69 -1.21 -20.57
N PHE A 415 6.37 -0.91 -20.79
CA PHE A 415 5.76 -0.83 -22.12
C PHE A 415 4.81 0.38 -22.19
N ASP A 416 5.38 1.58 -22.14
CA ASP A 416 4.63 2.83 -22.00
C ASP A 416 3.94 3.28 -23.28
N HIS A 417 4.52 3.01 -24.47
CA HIS A 417 4.03 3.46 -25.76
C HIS A 417 4.05 2.35 -26.82
N TRP A 418 3.04 2.36 -27.70
CA TRP A 418 2.96 1.42 -28.82
C TRP A 418 4.16 1.52 -29.78
N ALA A 419 4.76 2.70 -29.94
CA ALA A 419 5.96 2.90 -30.73
C ALA A 419 7.17 2.04 -30.26
N LEU A 420 7.16 1.55 -29.02
CA LEU A 420 8.20 0.67 -28.48
C LEU A 420 7.93 -0.81 -28.71
N LYS A 421 6.90 -1.20 -29.46
CA LYS A 421 6.45 -2.59 -29.62
C LYS A 421 7.57 -3.55 -30.02
N ASP A 422 8.36 -3.20 -31.01
CA ASP A 422 9.42 -4.08 -31.53
C ASP A 422 10.56 -4.26 -30.51
N VAL A 423 10.91 -3.17 -29.81
CA VAL A 423 11.91 -3.19 -28.73
C VAL A 423 11.41 -4.01 -27.55
N TYR A 424 10.15 -3.81 -27.19
CA TYR A 424 9.51 -4.53 -26.09
C TYR A 424 9.42 -6.05 -26.40
N GLU A 425 8.94 -6.43 -27.58
CA GLU A 425 8.87 -7.82 -28.02
C GLU A 425 10.26 -8.49 -27.96
N LYS A 426 11.27 -7.86 -28.53
CA LYS A 426 12.66 -8.34 -28.46
C LYS A 426 13.11 -8.54 -27.02
N SER A 427 12.74 -7.62 -26.12
CA SER A 427 13.10 -7.70 -24.71
C SER A 427 12.46 -8.88 -24.00
N ILE A 428 11.18 -9.15 -24.26
CA ILE A 428 10.47 -10.32 -23.73
C ILE A 428 11.13 -11.61 -24.21
N ARG A 429 11.40 -11.73 -25.52
CA ARG A 429 12.07 -12.91 -26.11
C ARG A 429 13.45 -13.12 -25.49
N THR A 430 14.23 -12.07 -25.36
CA THR A 430 15.57 -12.11 -24.73
C THR A 430 15.50 -12.59 -23.28
N ALA A 431 14.52 -12.11 -22.50
CA ALA A 431 14.34 -12.53 -21.11
C ALA A 431 13.96 -14.03 -21.02
N VAL A 432 13.05 -14.48 -21.88
CA VAL A 432 12.63 -15.89 -21.94
C VAL A 432 13.78 -16.80 -22.38
N ASP A 433 14.58 -16.38 -23.36
CA ASP A 433 15.78 -17.10 -23.84
C ASP A 433 16.87 -17.18 -22.76
N SER A 434 16.86 -16.27 -21.78
CA SER A 434 17.72 -16.32 -20.59
C SER A 434 17.10 -17.12 -19.43
N GLY A 435 15.94 -17.75 -19.64
CA GLY A 435 15.26 -18.61 -18.65
C GLY A 435 14.28 -17.86 -17.73
N ILE A 436 14.08 -16.56 -17.90
CA ILE A 436 13.16 -15.76 -17.07
C ILE A 436 11.76 -15.80 -17.69
N LYS A 437 10.89 -16.70 -17.19
CA LYS A 437 9.55 -16.94 -17.74
C LYS A 437 8.41 -16.25 -16.98
N SER A 438 8.67 -15.66 -15.81
CA SER A 438 7.67 -14.90 -15.04
C SER A 438 7.92 -13.42 -15.23
N LEU A 439 7.07 -12.78 -15.99
CA LEU A 439 7.20 -11.41 -16.44
C LEU A 439 5.98 -10.57 -16.03
N SER A 440 6.16 -9.28 -15.95
CA SER A 440 5.05 -8.34 -15.82
C SER A 440 5.38 -7.01 -16.50
N ASN A 441 4.36 -6.19 -16.72
CA ASN A 441 4.56 -4.84 -17.23
C ASN A 441 3.56 -3.85 -16.65
N TYR A 442 3.92 -2.58 -16.75
CA TYR A 442 3.02 -1.45 -16.55
C TYR A 442 2.64 -0.90 -17.91
N LEU A 443 1.34 -0.77 -18.17
CA LEU A 443 0.79 -0.23 -19.42
C LEU A 443 0.13 1.10 -19.11
N LEU A 444 0.82 2.20 -19.39
CA LEU A 444 0.30 3.53 -19.20
C LEU A 444 -0.83 3.80 -20.22
N TYR A 445 -2.00 4.27 -19.76
CA TYR A 445 -3.09 4.70 -20.62
C TYR A 445 -3.71 6.01 -20.13
N ASN A 446 -4.53 6.65 -20.96
CA ASN A 446 -5.11 7.95 -20.66
C ASN A 446 -4.06 9.09 -20.62
N PHE A 447 -3.00 8.97 -21.39
CA PHE A 447 -1.96 10.01 -21.56
C PHE A 447 -2.03 10.60 -22.98
N GLU A 448 -1.08 10.27 -23.84
CA GLU A 448 -1.02 10.67 -25.25
C GLU A 448 -1.42 9.52 -26.18
N ASP A 449 -1.61 8.33 -25.63
CA ASP A 449 -1.98 7.11 -26.31
C ASP A 449 -3.45 7.12 -26.76
N LYS A 450 -3.74 6.35 -27.81
CA LYS A 450 -5.11 6.06 -28.24
C LYS A 450 -5.64 4.79 -27.56
N PRO A 451 -6.96 4.65 -27.34
CA PRO A 451 -7.55 3.44 -26.79
C PRO A 451 -7.15 2.15 -27.51
N GLU A 452 -7.05 2.20 -28.83
CA GLU A 452 -6.64 1.08 -29.68
C GLU A 452 -5.20 0.62 -29.38
N GLU A 453 -4.32 1.54 -29.03
CA GLU A 453 -2.93 1.20 -28.65
C GLU A 453 -2.85 0.46 -27.32
N LEU A 454 -3.78 0.73 -26.40
CA LEU A 454 -3.91 -0.07 -25.17
C LEU A 454 -4.30 -1.50 -25.52
N TYR A 455 -5.29 -1.69 -26.40
CA TYR A 455 -5.70 -3.03 -26.85
C TYR A 455 -4.54 -3.79 -27.48
N HIS A 456 -3.82 -3.17 -28.40
CA HIS A 456 -2.68 -3.81 -29.08
C HIS A 456 -1.57 -4.23 -28.11
N ARG A 457 -1.25 -3.38 -27.11
CA ARG A 457 -0.24 -3.71 -26.10
C ARG A 457 -0.69 -4.88 -25.22
N LEU A 458 -1.96 -4.94 -24.85
CA LEU A 458 -2.52 -6.05 -24.08
C LEU A 458 -2.54 -7.35 -24.89
N LYS A 459 -3.03 -7.30 -26.13
CA LYS A 459 -3.11 -8.44 -27.04
C LYS A 459 -1.73 -9.05 -27.31
N MET A 460 -0.73 -8.19 -27.58
CA MET A 460 0.67 -8.62 -27.79
C MET A 460 1.20 -9.42 -26.60
N ASN A 461 0.91 -9.01 -25.36
CA ASN A 461 1.33 -9.76 -24.18
C ASN A 461 0.68 -11.15 -24.11
N VAL A 462 -0.59 -11.25 -24.49
CA VAL A 462 -1.31 -12.53 -24.50
C VAL A 462 -0.73 -13.44 -25.59
N ASP A 463 -0.46 -12.92 -26.77
CA ASP A 463 0.11 -13.68 -27.88
C ASP A 463 1.53 -14.19 -27.54
N LEU A 464 2.37 -13.34 -26.94
CA LEU A 464 3.70 -13.71 -26.48
C LEU A 464 3.66 -14.78 -25.35
N CYS A 465 2.63 -14.74 -24.47
CA CYS A 465 2.45 -15.80 -23.47
C CYS A 465 2.22 -17.17 -24.13
N GLU A 466 1.33 -17.22 -25.12
CA GLU A 466 1.00 -18.48 -25.83
C GLU A 466 2.21 -18.98 -26.66
N GLU A 467 2.85 -18.08 -27.39
CA GLU A 467 3.98 -18.43 -28.26
C GLU A 467 5.19 -18.92 -27.46
N LEU A 468 5.55 -18.23 -26.38
CA LEU A 468 6.81 -18.47 -25.64
C LEU A 468 6.64 -19.40 -24.43
N GLY A 469 5.42 -19.80 -24.09
CA GLY A 469 5.14 -20.55 -22.87
C GLY A 469 5.59 -19.80 -21.61
N ALA A 470 5.46 -18.46 -21.63
CA ALA A 470 5.80 -17.56 -20.54
C ALA A 470 4.54 -17.01 -19.87
N SER A 471 4.69 -16.40 -18.70
CA SER A 471 3.62 -15.71 -18.00
C SER A 471 3.92 -14.23 -17.94
N ILE A 472 3.13 -13.40 -18.61
CA ILE A 472 3.25 -11.93 -18.59
C ILE A 472 2.01 -11.37 -17.91
N TYR A 473 2.20 -10.77 -16.73
CA TYR A 473 1.12 -10.12 -16.01
C TYR A 473 1.10 -8.61 -16.32
N SER A 474 0.04 -8.16 -17.00
CA SER A 474 -0.10 -6.75 -17.41
C SER A 474 -0.86 -5.94 -16.38
N PHE A 475 -0.35 -4.73 -16.07
CA PHE A 475 -0.98 -3.75 -15.19
C PHE A 475 -1.34 -2.49 -15.98
N PRO A 476 -2.57 -2.33 -16.47
CA PRO A 476 -3.01 -1.06 -17.01
C PRO A 476 -3.03 0.02 -15.93
N MET A 477 -2.25 1.07 -16.13
CA MET A 477 -2.12 2.19 -15.20
C MET A 477 -2.71 3.45 -15.83
N LYS A 478 -3.78 3.96 -15.25
CA LYS A 478 -4.36 5.23 -15.66
C LYS A 478 -3.39 6.35 -15.34
N TYR A 479 -2.99 7.13 -16.36
CA TYR A 479 -2.20 8.33 -16.15
C TYR A 479 -2.97 9.37 -15.35
N HIS A 480 -2.23 10.05 -14.48
CA HIS A 480 -2.69 11.20 -13.72
C HIS A 480 -1.56 12.24 -13.69
N PRO A 481 -1.82 13.51 -14.07
CA PRO A 481 -0.80 14.54 -14.03
C PRO A 481 -0.29 14.79 -12.61
N ILE A 482 1.02 14.81 -12.46
CA ILE A 482 1.66 14.99 -11.16
C ILE A 482 1.90 16.45 -10.78
N ASN A 483 1.86 17.37 -11.77
CA ASN A 483 2.17 18.78 -11.60
C ASN A 483 1.00 19.70 -12.02
N ASP A 484 -0.17 19.17 -12.27
CA ASP A 484 -1.32 19.93 -12.73
C ASP A 484 -2.13 20.42 -11.53
N LYS A 485 -2.26 21.75 -11.39
CA LYS A 485 -2.94 22.39 -10.27
C LYS A 485 -4.45 22.12 -10.23
N GLU A 486 -5.05 21.79 -11.38
CA GLU A 486 -6.47 21.48 -11.49
C GLU A 486 -6.79 20.05 -11.05
N PHE A 487 -5.89 19.09 -11.36
CA PHE A 487 -6.18 17.66 -11.21
C PHE A 487 -5.43 16.96 -10.06
N PHE A 488 -4.58 17.65 -9.29
CA PHE A 488 -3.75 16.97 -8.28
C PHE A 488 -4.57 16.33 -7.15
N MET A 489 -5.69 16.92 -6.74
CA MET A 489 -6.54 16.40 -5.66
C MET A 489 -7.52 15.31 -6.11
N ASN A 490 -7.79 15.21 -7.41
CA ASN A 490 -8.78 14.29 -7.95
C ASN A 490 -8.18 13.45 -9.09
N ARG A 491 -8.87 12.39 -9.50
CA ARG A 491 -8.44 11.52 -10.60
C ARG A 491 -9.23 11.79 -11.88
N ASP A 492 -9.65 13.01 -12.10
CA ASP A 492 -10.58 13.38 -13.17
C ASP A 492 -9.94 13.75 -14.49
N TYR A 493 -8.61 13.79 -14.56
CA TYR A 493 -7.89 14.03 -15.80
C TYR A 493 -8.29 13.05 -16.91
N ILE A 494 -8.47 13.61 -18.10
CA ILE A 494 -8.82 12.89 -19.33
C ILE A 494 -7.77 13.23 -20.39
N GLY A 495 -7.10 12.21 -20.90
CA GLY A 495 -6.10 12.33 -21.95
C GLY A 495 -6.69 12.72 -23.31
N LYS A 496 -5.84 13.23 -24.19
CA LYS A 496 -6.24 13.82 -25.48
C LYS A 496 -7.17 12.93 -26.34
N HIS A 497 -6.97 11.63 -26.34
CA HIS A 497 -7.71 10.65 -27.14
C HIS A 497 -8.72 9.83 -26.32
N TRP A 498 -8.90 10.19 -25.07
CA TRP A 498 -9.75 9.51 -24.11
C TRP A 498 -10.99 10.33 -23.78
N ASN A 499 -11.97 9.70 -23.17
CA ASN A 499 -13.13 10.35 -22.58
C ASN A 499 -13.51 9.63 -21.28
N ARG A 500 -14.40 10.21 -20.49
CA ARG A 500 -14.81 9.64 -19.20
C ARG A 500 -15.44 8.26 -19.34
N LYS A 501 -16.24 8.05 -20.39
CA LYS A 501 -16.87 6.76 -20.67
C LYS A 501 -15.83 5.65 -20.95
N PHE A 502 -14.82 5.92 -21.76
CA PHE A 502 -13.77 4.93 -22.08
C PHE A 502 -12.97 4.56 -20.85
N ILE A 503 -12.60 5.54 -20.04
CA ILE A 503 -11.89 5.30 -18.77
C ILE A 503 -12.72 4.41 -17.85
N ARG A 504 -14.04 4.70 -17.72
CA ARG A 504 -14.96 3.90 -16.92
C ARG A 504 -15.12 2.48 -17.49
N ALA A 505 -15.21 2.34 -18.81
CA ALA A 505 -15.30 1.03 -19.46
C ALA A 505 -14.07 0.15 -19.19
N VAL A 506 -12.85 0.70 -19.34
CA VAL A 506 -11.61 -0.03 -18.98
C VAL A 506 -11.62 -0.43 -17.51
N GLN A 507 -12.03 0.47 -16.60
CA GLN A 507 -12.13 0.14 -15.18
C GLN A 507 -13.16 -0.95 -14.90
N ALA A 508 -14.32 -0.94 -15.60
CA ALA A 508 -15.35 -1.96 -15.48
C ALA A 508 -14.83 -3.34 -15.91
N VAL A 509 -14.09 -3.42 -17.03
CA VAL A 509 -13.42 -4.66 -17.46
C VAL A 509 -12.43 -5.12 -16.41
N LEU A 510 -11.54 -4.24 -15.93
CA LEU A 510 -10.52 -4.59 -14.93
C LEU A 510 -11.14 -5.04 -13.60
N ASN A 511 -12.25 -4.44 -13.16
CA ASN A 511 -12.96 -4.84 -11.95
C ASN A 511 -13.60 -6.23 -12.12
N SER A 512 -14.26 -6.49 -13.24
CA SER A 512 -14.92 -7.78 -13.51
C SER A 512 -13.91 -8.93 -13.65
N THR A 513 -12.73 -8.66 -14.20
CA THR A 513 -11.62 -9.64 -14.33
C THR A 513 -10.72 -9.70 -13.09
N LYS A 514 -10.96 -8.87 -12.06
CA LYS A 514 -10.08 -8.70 -10.89
C LYS A 514 -8.65 -8.36 -11.30
N GLY A 515 -8.48 -7.54 -12.32
CA GLY A 515 -7.20 -7.12 -12.88
C GLY A 515 -6.42 -8.22 -13.62
N LYS A 516 -7.03 -9.37 -13.89
CA LYS A 516 -6.39 -10.48 -14.61
C LYS A 516 -6.56 -10.29 -16.11
N ILE A 517 -5.46 -10.33 -16.85
CA ILE A 517 -5.44 -10.11 -18.30
C ILE A 517 -4.79 -11.32 -19.02
N GLY A 518 -3.68 -11.85 -18.52
CA GLY A 518 -2.84 -12.86 -19.17
C GLY A 518 -3.22 -14.32 -18.91
N ARG A 519 -4.52 -14.67 -18.89
CA ARG A 519 -4.96 -16.07 -18.66
C ARG A 519 -5.33 -16.85 -19.94
N GLY A 520 -4.72 -16.49 -21.06
CA GLY A 520 -4.96 -17.09 -22.35
C GLY A 520 -5.84 -16.23 -23.26
N VAL A 521 -5.83 -16.59 -24.55
CA VAL A 521 -6.50 -15.84 -25.62
C VAL A 521 -8.00 -15.74 -25.38
N ASP A 522 -8.66 -16.86 -25.03
CA ASP A 522 -10.10 -16.86 -24.82
C ASP A 522 -10.55 -15.94 -23.67
N PHE A 523 -9.79 -15.91 -22.57
CA PHE A 523 -10.08 -15.02 -21.45
C PHE A 523 -9.92 -13.56 -21.85
N PHE A 524 -8.87 -13.26 -22.63
CA PHE A 524 -8.63 -11.93 -23.15
C PHE A 524 -9.74 -11.49 -24.11
N GLU A 525 -10.13 -12.34 -25.05
CA GLU A 525 -11.21 -12.07 -26.01
C GLU A 525 -12.57 -11.86 -25.32
N GLU A 526 -12.85 -12.61 -24.27
CA GLU A 526 -14.03 -12.39 -23.44
C GLU A 526 -14.00 -11.01 -22.78
N ALA A 527 -12.85 -10.61 -22.22
CA ALA A 527 -12.73 -9.38 -21.46
C ALA A 527 -12.63 -8.13 -22.34
N PHE A 528 -11.79 -8.17 -23.38
CA PHE A 528 -11.39 -7.01 -24.16
C PHE A 528 -11.85 -7.05 -25.63
N GLY A 529 -12.46 -8.16 -26.08
CA GLY A 529 -12.84 -8.36 -27.47
C GLY A 529 -11.79 -9.11 -28.28
N ARG A 530 -12.21 -9.66 -29.43
CA ARG A 530 -11.35 -10.43 -30.35
C ARG A 530 -10.41 -9.55 -31.17
N ASP A 531 -10.86 -8.36 -31.44
CA ASP A 531 -10.19 -7.37 -32.27
C ASP A 531 -10.45 -5.93 -31.73
N VAL A 532 -9.85 -4.96 -32.41
CA VAL A 532 -9.96 -3.54 -32.05
C VAL A 532 -11.41 -3.05 -32.16
N ASP A 533 -12.17 -3.52 -33.14
CA ASP A 533 -13.54 -3.06 -33.37
C ASP A 533 -14.47 -3.55 -32.24
N GLU A 534 -14.30 -4.81 -31.82
CA GLU A 534 -15.03 -5.34 -30.67
C GLU A 534 -14.61 -4.65 -29.37
N PHE A 535 -13.32 -4.33 -29.19
CA PHE A 535 -12.85 -3.54 -28.07
C PHE A 535 -13.47 -2.13 -28.06
N MET A 536 -13.50 -1.45 -29.19
CA MET A 536 -14.15 -0.13 -29.30
C MET A 536 -15.66 -0.21 -29.04
N LYS A 537 -16.33 -1.28 -29.46
CA LYS A 537 -17.73 -1.56 -29.07
C LYS A 537 -17.86 -1.66 -27.54
N ILE A 538 -16.96 -2.38 -26.87
CA ILE A 538 -16.96 -2.51 -25.40
C ILE A 538 -16.75 -1.16 -24.72
N LEU A 539 -15.87 -0.31 -25.24
CA LEU A 539 -15.64 1.02 -24.66
C LEU A 539 -16.89 1.92 -24.68
N TRP A 540 -17.72 1.79 -25.74
CA TRP A 540 -19.01 2.49 -25.81
C TRP A 540 -20.12 1.81 -25.01
N MET A 541 -20.03 0.52 -24.72
CA MET A 541 -21.08 -0.29 -24.09
C MET A 541 -21.49 0.24 -22.71
N PRO A 542 -22.78 0.21 -22.31
CA PRO A 542 -23.22 0.49 -20.95
C PRO A 542 -22.42 -0.30 -19.89
N GLU A 543 -22.07 0.34 -18.75
CA GLU A 543 -21.19 -0.27 -17.74
C GLU A 543 -21.76 -1.59 -17.21
N THR A 544 -23.06 -1.65 -16.96
CA THR A 544 -23.75 -2.86 -16.51
C THR A 544 -23.59 -4.02 -17.49
N PHE A 545 -23.66 -3.74 -18.79
CA PHE A 545 -23.47 -4.77 -19.81
C PHE A 545 -22.02 -5.22 -19.92
N ILE A 546 -21.03 -4.36 -19.67
CA ILE A 546 -19.62 -4.74 -19.61
C ILE A 546 -19.40 -5.73 -18.44
N ILE A 547 -19.93 -5.43 -17.26
CA ILE A 547 -19.73 -6.24 -16.06
C ILE A 547 -20.44 -7.60 -16.18
N TYR A 548 -21.65 -7.61 -16.71
CA TYR A 548 -22.50 -8.80 -16.84
C TYR A 548 -22.61 -9.29 -18.30
N ARG A 549 -21.52 -9.21 -19.09
CA ARG A 549 -21.53 -9.57 -20.52
C ARG A 549 -22.06 -10.97 -20.78
N ARG A 550 -21.77 -11.95 -19.92
CA ARG A 550 -22.29 -13.30 -20.04
C ARG A 550 -23.81 -13.38 -19.97
N VAL A 551 -24.45 -12.41 -19.29
CA VAL A 551 -25.91 -12.33 -19.19
C VAL A 551 -26.50 -11.58 -20.39
N TYR A 552 -25.90 -10.46 -20.78
CA TYR A 552 -26.49 -9.51 -21.74
C TYR A 552 -25.99 -9.65 -23.17
N ASP A 553 -24.95 -10.45 -23.44
CA ASP A 553 -24.37 -10.64 -24.77
C ASP A 553 -24.58 -12.10 -25.27
N ALA A 554 -25.59 -12.32 -26.11
CA ALA A 554 -25.91 -13.64 -26.63
C ALA A 554 -24.82 -14.22 -27.54
N ASP A 555 -24.10 -13.38 -28.29
CA ASP A 555 -23.04 -13.82 -29.18
C ASP A 555 -21.85 -14.31 -28.37
N LEU A 556 -21.49 -13.58 -27.30
CA LEU A 556 -20.45 -14.01 -26.36
C LEU A 556 -20.83 -15.33 -25.68
N ARG A 557 -22.08 -15.46 -25.19
CA ARG A 557 -22.57 -16.71 -24.60
C ARG A 557 -22.46 -17.89 -25.55
N SER A 558 -22.88 -17.70 -26.79
CA SER A 558 -22.81 -18.74 -27.83
C SER A 558 -21.36 -19.20 -28.07
N ARG A 559 -20.41 -18.28 -28.05
CA ARG A 559 -18.98 -18.60 -28.17
C ARG A 559 -18.44 -19.36 -26.95
N LEU A 560 -18.85 -18.94 -25.73
CA LEU A 560 -18.44 -19.56 -24.47
C LEU A 560 -19.10 -20.91 -24.21
N ALA A 561 -20.33 -21.13 -24.69
CA ALA A 561 -21.08 -22.39 -24.52
C ALA A 561 -20.33 -23.63 -25.04
N ARG A 562 -19.41 -23.43 -25.97
CA ARG A 562 -18.51 -24.52 -26.45
C ARG A 562 -17.50 -24.98 -25.40
N LYS A 563 -17.25 -24.19 -24.34
CA LYS A 563 -16.26 -24.46 -23.29
C LYS A 563 -16.86 -24.61 -21.88
N TYR A 564 -18.00 -23.96 -21.59
CA TYR A 564 -18.59 -23.90 -20.24
C TYR A 564 -20.07 -24.28 -20.29
N THR A 565 -20.45 -25.32 -19.57
CA THR A 565 -21.82 -25.87 -19.54
C THR A 565 -22.80 -25.12 -18.62
N THR A 566 -22.42 -24.04 -17.96
CA THR A 566 -23.30 -23.28 -17.06
C THR A 566 -24.06 -22.20 -17.81
N VAL A 567 -25.34 -22.46 -18.07
CA VAL A 567 -26.33 -21.47 -18.53
C VAL A 567 -26.81 -20.68 -17.30
N THR A 568 -26.74 -19.36 -17.37
CA THR A 568 -27.30 -18.50 -16.31
C THR A 568 -28.83 -18.40 -16.42
N LYS A 569 -29.54 -18.22 -15.29
CA LYS A 569 -31.00 -18.17 -15.21
C LYS A 569 -31.67 -17.05 -16.05
N HIS A 570 -30.93 -16.04 -16.44
CA HIS A 570 -31.41 -14.86 -17.13
C HIS A 570 -30.72 -14.70 -18.49
N ASP A 571 -31.27 -15.32 -19.52
CA ASP A 571 -30.80 -15.15 -20.89
C ASP A 571 -31.38 -13.87 -21.51
N CYS A 572 -30.58 -12.81 -21.53
CA CYS A 572 -30.93 -11.51 -22.07
C CYS A 572 -29.97 -11.12 -23.21
N ASN A 573 -30.47 -10.41 -24.20
CA ASN A 573 -29.74 -9.98 -25.38
C ASN A 573 -29.60 -8.44 -25.48
N LEU A 574 -29.74 -7.73 -24.37
CA LEU A 574 -29.79 -6.27 -24.34
C LEU A 574 -28.54 -5.60 -24.90
N ALA A 575 -27.37 -6.21 -24.75
CA ALA A 575 -26.13 -5.67 -25.31
C ALA A 575 -26.17 -5.61 -26.84
N ASN A 576 -26.76 -6.64 -27.51
CA ASN A 576 -26.89 -6.65 -28.96
C ASN A 576 -28.05 -5.76 -29.45
N GLU A 577 -29.13 -5.64 -28.68
CA GLU A 577 -30.21 -4.70 -28.95
C GLU A 577 -29.74 -3.26 -28.89
N TRP A 578 -28.99 -2.92 -27.82
CA TRP A 578 -28.32 -1.63 -27.69
C TRP A 578 -27.43 -1.35 -28.91
N TRP A 579 -26.57 -2.31 -29.27
CA TRP A 579 -25.62 -2.13 -30.37
C TRP A 579 -26.32 -1.91 -31.71
N LYS A 580 -27.40 -2.66 -32.00
CA LYS A 580 -28.23 -2.47 -33.21
C LYS A 580 -28.79 -1.07 -33.25
N LYS A 581 -29.38 -0.57 -32.15
CA LYS A 581 -29.92 0.79 -32.08
C LYS A 581 -28.81 1.84 -32.22
N PHE A 582 -27.69 1.65 -31.51
CA PHE A 582 -26.54 2.57 -31.55
C PHE A 582 -25.95 2.71 -32.97
N THR A 583 -25.83 1.61 -33.70
CA THR A 583 -25.29 1.59 -35.07
C THR A 583 -26.32 1.99 -36.15
N ALA A 584 -27.59 1.98 -35.81
CA ALA A 584 -28.68 2.44 -36.72
C ALA A 584 -28.86 3.97 -36.71
N LEU A 585 -28.24 4.69 -35.78
CA LEU A 585 -28.26 6.15 -35.74
C LEU A 585 -27.62 6.74 -37.00
N THR A 586 -28.19 7.83 -37.51
CA THR A 586 -27.53 8.62 -38.57
C THR A 586 -26.20 9.19 -38.07
N GLU A 587 -25.33 9.61 -38.95
CA GLU A 587 -24.02 10.17 -38.60
C GLU A 587 -24.14 11.35 -37.62
N GLU A 588 -25.10 12.25 -37.83
CA GLU A 588 -25.37 13.39 -36.96
C GLU A 588 -25.88 12.95 -35.59
N GLN A 589 -26.85 12.03 -35.54
CA GLN A 589 -27.37 11.46 -34.31
C GLN A 589 -26.29 10.71 -33.54
N LEU A 590 -25.48 9.92 -34.22
CA LEU A 590 -24.37 9.18 -33.62
C LEU A 590 -23.33 10.12 -33.01
N LYS A 591 -23.01 11.22 -33.67
CA LYS A 591 -22.10 12.24 -33.12
C LYS A 591 -22.68 12.85 -31.83
N LYS A 592 -23.97 13.24 -31.84
CA LYS A 592 -24.66 13.79 -30.67
C LYS A 592 -24.73 12.77 -29.51
N ALA A 593 -25.11 11.52 -29.82
CA ALA A 593 -25.15 10.43 -28.83
C ALA A 593 -23.76 10.19 -28.20
N LYS A 594 -22.71 10.10 -29.02
CA LYS A 594 -21.34 9.93 -28.55
C LYS A 594 -20.88 11.09 -27.67
N ASP A 595 -21.24 12.33 -27.95
CA ASP A 595 -20.92 13.49 -27.10
C ASP A 595 -21.56 13.37 -25.72
N ILE A 596 -22.82 12.99 -25.64
CA ILE A 596 -23.51 12.76 -24.36
C ILE A 596 -22.88 11.58 -23.60
N ILE A 597 -22.70 10.45 -24.27
CA ILE A 597 -22.15 9.22 -23.67
C ILE A 597 -20.74 9.43 -23.15
N SER A 598 -19.93 10.21 -23.88
CA SER A 598 -18.52 10.51 -23.51
C SER A 598 -18.38 11.14 -22.14
N LYS A 599 -19.38 11.90 -21.68
CA LYS A 599 -19.41 12.55 -20.36
C LYS A 599 -19.70 11.57 -19.23
N ASN A 600 -20.25 10.40 -19.55
CA ASN A 600 -20.65 9.34 -18.62
C ASN A 600 -21.51 9.84 -17.45
N LYS A 601 -22.49 10.71 -17.75
CA LYS A 601 -23.48 11.26 -16.83
C LYS A 601 -24.86 11.04 -17.43
N PHE A 602 -25.74 10.32 -16.71
CA PHE A 602 -26.99 9.82 -17.22
C PHE A 602 -28.21 10.05 -16.30
N ASN A 603 -28.04 10.88 -15.23
CA ASN A 603 -29.14 11.25 -14.35
C ASN A 603 -30.00 12.36 -14.99
N ASP A 604 -31.19 12.55 -14.45
CA ASP A 604 -32.07 13.64 -14.88
C ASP A 604 -31.37 14.99 -14.79
N GLY A 605 -31.39 15.75 -15.88
CA GLY A 605 -30.73 17.06 -15.98
C GLY A 605 -29.24 17.04 -16.38
N ASP A 606 -28.60 15.87 -16.47
CA ASP A 606 -27.19 15.77 -16.92
C ASP A 606 -27.02 16.10 -18.41
N TYR A 607 -28.05 15.92 -19.21
CA TYR A 607 -28.06 16.22 -20.65
C TYR A 607 -29.45 16.67 -21.13
N SER A 608 -29.48 17.38 -22.29
CA SER A 608 -30.71 17.76 -23.00
C SER A 608 -30.73 17.09 -24.37
N CYS A 609 -31.77 16.33 -24.67
CA CYS A 609 -31.94 15.66 -25.94
C CYS A 609 -33.43 15.42 -26.19
N ASP A 610 -33.94 15.88 -27.37
CA ASP A 610 -35.33 15.69 -27.79
C ASP A 610 -35.46 14.62 -28.88
N ASP A 611 -34.35 14.04 -29.34
CA ASP A 611 -34.33 13.01 -30.38
C ASP A 611 -34.65 11.64 -29.78
N ILE A 612 -35.79 11.09 -30.17
CA ILE A 612 -36.31 9.82 -29.64
C ILE A 612 -35.35 8.66 -29.90
N GLN A 613 -34.68 8.62 -31.05
CA GLN A 613 -33.74 7.53 -31.38
C GLN A 613 -32.49 7.59 -30.52
N ILE A 614 -32.01 8.79 -30.21
CA ILE A 614 -30.88 8.96 -29.26
C ILE A 614 -31.35 8.58 -27.85
N LEU A 615 -32.53 9.03 -27.41
CA LEU A 615 -33.07 8.68 -26.10
C LEU A 615 -33.25 7.17 -25.93
N ASP A 616 -33.70 6.48 -26.97
CA ASP A 616 -33.79 5.02 -27.00
C ASP A 616 -32.45 4.31 -26.79
N VAL A 617 -31.36 4.90 -27.27
CA VAL A 617 -29.98 4.39 -27.02
C VAL A 617 -29.54 4.73 -25.60
N LEU A 618 -29.81 5.95 -25.14
CA LEU A 618 -29.37 6.41 -23.80
C LEU A 618 -30.07 5.66 -22.66
N TYR A 619 -31.30 5.16 -22.89
CA TYR A 619 -32.04 4.32 -21.95
C TYR A 619 -31.18 3.13 -21.42
N TYR A 620 -30.40 2.48 -22.27
CA TYR A 620 -29.56 1.35 -21.83
C TYR A 620 -28.48 1.72 -20.84
N TYR A 621 -28.06 2.99 -20.77
CA TYR A 621 -27.06 3.47 -19.82
C TYR A 621 -27.63 3.77 -18.42
N THR A 622 -28.95 3.82 -18.29
CA THR A 622 -29.65 3.97 -17.02
C THR A 622 -29.88 2.64 -16.30
N ILE A 623 -29.71 1.50 -17.00
CA ILE A 623 -29.84 0.16 -16.41
C ILE A 623 -28.73 -0.06 -15.37
N THR A 624 -29.12 -0.25 -14.13
CA THR A 624 -28.23 -0.39 -12.98
C THR A 624 -27.88 -1.87 -12.70
N ARG A 625 -26.99 -2.10 -11.75
CA ARG A 625 -26.67 -3.46 -11.28
C ARG A 625 -27.84 -4.09 -10.53
N ASP A 626 -28.62 -3.29 -9.81
CA ASP A 626 -29.76 -3.77 -9.04
C ASP A 626 -30.86 -4.33 -9.94
N ASP A 627 -30.96 -3.83 -11.19
CA ASP A 627 -31.90 -4.36 -12.21
C ASP A 627 -31.50 -5.77 -12.72
N VAL A 628 -30.27 -6.22 -12.40
CA VAL A 628 -29.74 -7.54 -12.81
C VAL A 628 -29.88 -8.56 -11.70
N GLU A 629 -29.76 -8.13 -10.43
CA GLU A 629 -29.72 -8.99 -9.25
C GLU A 629 -31.12 -9.33 -8.73
N ASN A 630 -32.17 -8.58 -9.17
CA ASN A 630 -33.58 -8.84 -8.91
C ASN A 630 -34.25 -9.64 -10.06
#